data_313a6bb731fa955e811b2dfdf6e7e1d8
#
_entry.id   313a6bb731fa955e811b2dfdf6e7e1d8
#
_cell.length_a   1.000
_cell.length_b   1.000
_cell.length_c   1.000
_cell.angle_alpha   90.00
_cell.angle_beta   90.00
_cell.angle_gamma   90.00
#
_symmetry.space_group_name_H-M   'P 1'
#
loop_
_entity.id
_entity.type
_entity.pdbx_description
1 polymer ?
#
loop_
_entity_poly.entity_id
_entity_poly.type
_entity_poly.pdbx_seq_one_letter_code
_entity_poly.pdbx_strand_id
1 'polypeptide(L)'
;MIANIDTNVGKLRTVLDSEGLTEDTIFIFTTDNGTSSGDGVFNAGMRGKKGSEYDGGHRVPFFVHWPAGGLTGGRDVEPITAYVDVLPTLIEMCHIESPAGVTFDGRSIQSLLTGNTDKAWPDRILVTDSQRVKDPIKWRKSAVMTSRWRLNNGKELYDIKADPGQERNVAQDHPATVARLTDFYDAWWAELEPTFANATAIYLGHPADNPARLTSHDWITTGSTPWNQSHIRRAMTGKSNTGFWNVKVVESGEYEVRLRRWPEEADLAINAPLAPGAPVPGAQAFRTTPGKAIDPTTASLRIGNLSTKKDIPADAKEVAFTIKLEAGKTTMEATFEQADGEIFGAYYAYVTKK
;
A
#
# COMPACT_ATOMS: atom_id res chain seq x y z
N MET A 1 -8.16 -17.69 -10.06
CA MET A 1 -7.24 -16.99 -9.13
C MET A 1 -7.18 -17.72 -7.79
N ILE A 2 -8.29 -17.94 -7.07
CA ILE A 2 -8.30 -18.63 -5.74
C ILE A 2 -7.63 -20.00 -5.83
N ALA A 3 -8.01 -20.87 -6.79
CA ALA A 3 -7.36 -22.17 -6.99
C ALA A 3 -5.84 -22.07 -7.24
N ASN A 4 -5.37 -20.99 -7.89
CA ASN A 4 -3.94 -20.77 -8.08
C ASN A 4 -3.25 -20.38 -6.76
N ILE A 5 -3.88 -19.58 -5.93
CA ILE A 5 -3.39 -19.24 -4.58
C ILE A 5 -3.30 -20.52 -3.76
N ASP A 6 -4.36 -21.31 -3.70
CA ASP A 6 -4.41 -22.58 -2.99
C ASP A 6 -3.28 -23.54 -3.43
N THR A 7 -3.10 -23.71 -4.74
CA THR A 7 -2.01 -24.52 -5.29
C THR A 7 -0.63 -24.04 -4.84
N ASN A 8 -0.38 -22.71 -4.79
CA ASN A 8 0.92 -22.19 -4.39
C ASN A 8 1.13 -22.24 -2.87
N VAL A 9 0.08 -22.04 -2.07
CA VAL A 9 0.12 -22.29 -0.62
C VAL A 9 0.44 -23.78 -0.36
N GLY A 10 -0.20 -24.70 -1.10
CA GLY A 10 0.10 -26.12 -1.03
C GLY A 10 1.57 -26.44 -1.33
N LYS A 11 2.13 -25.86 -2.41
CA LYS A 11 3.56 -26.02 -2.74
C LYS A 11 4.48 -25.54 -1.63
N LEU A 12 4.19 -24.36 -1.07
CA LEU A 12 4.98 -23.80 0.03
C LEU A 12 4.97 -24.71 1.25
N ARG A 13 3.80 -25.24 1.63
CA ARG A 13 3.69 -26.22 2.73
C ARG A 13 4.47 -27.49 2.44
N THR A 14 4.41 -28.02 1.20
CA THR A 14 5.21 -29.18 0.81
C THR A 14 6.71 -28.94 0.96
N VAL A 15 7.19 -27.73 0.65
CA VAL A 15 8.60 -27.37 0.87
C VAL A 15 8.95 -27.39 2.35
N LEU A 16 8.12 -26.78 3.21
CA LEU A 16 8.33 -26.80 4.66
C LEU A 16 8.40 -28.23 5.20
N ASP A 17 7.50 -29.11 4.74
CA ASP A 17 7.48 -30.52 5.12
C ASP A 17 8.76 -31.25 4.67
N SER A 18 9.19 -31.05 3.41
CA SER A 18 10.37 -31.72 2.86
C SER A 18 11.68 -31.27 3.51
N GLU A 19 11.74 -30.03 3.99
CA GLU A 19 12.89 -29.49 4.70
C GLU A 19 12.84 -29.72 6.22
N GLY A 20 11.78 -30.36 6.73
CA GLY A 20 11.61 -30.63 8.16
C GLY A 20 11.34 -29.38 9.00
N LEU A 21 10.81 -28.32 8.40
CA LEU A 21 10.60 -27.02 9.05
C LEU A 21 9.17 -26.81 9.55
N THR A 22 8.23 -27.69 9.22
CA THR A 22 6.79 -27.49 9.51
C THR A 22 6.51 -27.31 10.99
N GLU A 23 7.15 -28.08 11.88
CA GLU A 23 6.91 -28.02 13.31
C GLU A 23 7.27 -26.66 13.93
N ASP A 24 8.41 -26.10 13.53
CA ASP A 24 8.97 -24.88 14.11
C ASP A 24 8.65 -23.59 13.28
N THR A 25 7.79 -23.70 12.28
CA THR A 25 7.39 -22.57 11.46
C THR A 25 6.01 -22.04 11.84
N ILE A 26 5.93 -20.75 12.18
CA ILE A 26 4.66 -20.02 12.30
C ILE A 26 4.21 -19.68 10.87
N PHE A 27 3.22 -20.42 10.36
CA PHE A 27 2.64 -20.20 9.04
C PHE A 27 1.38 -19.34 9.14
N ILE A 28 1.43 -18.13 8.57
CA ILE A 28 0.31 -17.19 8.57
C ILE A 28 -0.19 -17.00 7.14
N PHE A 29 -1.49 -17.19 6.92
CA PHE A 29 -2.15 -16.85 5.67
C PHE A 29 -3.16 -15.73 5.91
N THR A 30 -3.03 -14.65 5.15
CA THR A 30 -3.92 -13.49 5.23
C THR A 30 -3.94 -12.72 3.92
N THR A 31 -4.82 -11.69 3.82
CA THR A 31 -4.85 -10.72 2.72
C THR A 31 -4.79 -9.30 3.26
N ASP A 32 -4.21 -8.36 2.50
CA ASP A 32 -4.05 -6.96 2.89
C ASP A 32 -5.37 -6.18 3.01
N ASN A 33 -6.38 -6.59 2.25
CA ASN A 33 -7.70 -5.95 2.19
C ASN A 33 -8.72 -6.90 1.55
N GLY A 34 -9.98 -6.51 1.52
CA GLY A 34 -11.04 -7.25 0.88
C GLY A 34 -10.89 -7.34 -0.64
N THR A 35 -11.76 -8.11 -1.27
CA THR A 35 -11.72 -8.36 -2.72
C THR A 35 -11.86 -7.07 -3.53
N SER A 36 -11.16 -6.98 -4.66
CA SER A 36 -11.31 -5.86 -5.61
C SER A 36 -12.44 -6.07 -6.61
N SER A 37 -12.80 -7.31 -6.94
CA SER A 37 -13.74 -7.66 -8.01
C SER A 37 -14.48 -8.98 -7.82
N GLY A 38 -14.29 -9.66 -6.71
CA GLY A 38 -14.94 -10.95 -6.40
C GLY A 38 -16.22 -10.82 -5.57
N ASP A 39 -16.60 -9.62 -5.18
CA ASP A 39 -17.74 -9.31 -4.33
C ASP A 39 -19.08 -9.82 -4.88
N GLY A 40 -19.26 -9.77 -6.21
CA GLY A 40 -20.44 -10.31 -6.88
C GLY A 40 -20.50 -11.85 -6.95
N VAL A 41 -19.39 -12.55 -6.65
CA VAL A 41 -19.32 -14.02 -6.63
C VAL A 41 -19.52 -14.55 -5.22
N PHE A 42 -18.74 -14.05 -4.28
CA PHE A 42 -18.81 -14.41 -2.87
C PHE A 42 -18.08 -13.38 -2.03
N ASN A 43 -18.74 -12.84 -1.02
CA ASN A 43 -18.16 -11.88 -0.08
C ASN A 43 -18.54 -12.18 1.38
N ALA A 44 -18.86 -13.43 1.69
CA ALA A 44 -19.29 -13.90 3.02
C ALA A 44 -20.44 -13.06 3.63
N GLY A 45 -21.34 -12.53 2.80
CA GLY A 45 -22.43 -11.64 3.24
C GLY A 45 -22.01 -10.23 3.65
N MET A 46 -20.72 -9.89 3.57
CA MET A 46 -20.22 -8.58 3.96
C MET A 46 -20.50 -7.53 2.89
N ARG A 47 -20.87 -6.33 3.32
CA ARG A 47 -21.02 -5.15 2.47
C ARG A 47 -19.65 -4.58 2.10
N GLY A 48 -19.54 -4.05 0.88
CA GLY A 48 -18.37 -3.34 0.40
C GLY A 48 -17.29 -4.25 -0.14
N LYS A 49 -16.18 -3.65 -0.55
CA LYS A 49 -15.00 -4.29 -1.15
C LYS A 49 -13.77 -3.43 -0.96
N LYS A 50 -12.62 -3.84 -1.49
CA LYS A 50 -11.34 -3.11 -1.40
C LYS A 50 -11.53 -1.59 -1.49
N GLY A 51 -11.06 -0.90 -0.47
CA GLY A 51 -11.09 0.57 -0.38
C GLY A 51 -12.42 1.14 0.13
N SER A 52 -13.36 0.30 0.61
CA SER A 52 -14.54 0.76 1.33
C SER A 52 -14.35 0.66 2.84
N GLU A 53 -15.15 1.43 3.56
CA GLU A 53 -15.23 1.49 5.02
C GLU A 53 -16.08 0.38 5.65
N TYR A 54 -16.75 -0.43 4.83
CA TYR A 54 -17.56 -1.57 5.29
C TYR A 54 -16.71 -2.82 5.46
N ASP A 55 -17.21 -3.80 6.23
CA ASP A 55 -16.45 -5.02 6.58
C ASP A 55 -15.87 -5.74 5.35
N GLY A 56 -16.55 -5.77 4.21
CA GLY A 56 -16.03 -6.34 2.97
C GLY A 56 -14.79 -5.63 2.40
N GLY A 57 -14.47 -4.44 2.88
CA GLY A 57 -13.26 -3.69 2.50
C GLY A 57 -12.03 -4.03 3.33
N HIS A 58 -12.21 -4.41 4.59
CA HIS A 58 -11.10 -4.53 5.56
C HIS A 58 -11.15 -5.77 6.45
N ARG A 59 -12.28 -6.46 6.58
CA ARG A 59 -12.36 -7.75 7.26
C ARG A 59 -11.87 -8.85 6.33
N VAL A 60 -10.77 -9.49 6.69
CA VAL A 60 -10.02 -10.41 5.84
C VAL A 60 -9.82 -11.75 6.54
N PRO A 61 -9.56 -12.84 5.79
CA PRO A 61 -9.12 -14.10 6.38
C PRO A 61 -7.78 -13.90 7.09
N PHE A 62 -7.65 -14.51 8.25
CA PHE A 62 -6.39 -14.55 9.02
C PHE A 62 -6.27 -15.92 9.68
N PHE A 63 -5.38 -16.75 9.16
CA PHE A 63 -5.15 -18.11 9.63
C PHE A 63 -3.74 -18.25 10.16
N VAL A 64 -3.59 -18.91 11.30
CA VAL A 64 -2.29 -19.19 11.92
C VAL A 64 -2.17 -20.69 12.15
N HIS A 65 -1.05 -21.25 11.72
CA HIS A 65 -0.68 -22.65 11.94
C HIS A 65 0.75 -22.70 12.47
N TRP A 66 0.95 -23.37 13.59
CA TRP A 66 2.26 -23.57 14.23
C TRP A 66 2.21 -24.77 15.16
N PRO A 67 2.59 -25.97 14.71
CA PRO A 67 2.46 -27.20 15.47
C PRO A 67 3.21 -27.19 16.80
N ALA A 68 4.49 -26.78 16.82
CA ALA A 68 5.28 -26.69 18.05
C ALA A 68 4.65 -25.75 19.10
N GLY A 69 3.90 -24.74 18.67
CA GLY A 69 3.13 -23.85 19.55
C GLY A 69 1.71 -24.34 19.86
N GLY A 70 1.33 -25.56 19.43
CA GLY A 70 0.00 -26.12 19.66
C GLY A 70 -1.10 -25.54 18.76
N LEU A 71 -0.74 -24.80 17.70
CA LEU A 71 -1.68 -24.18 16.76
C LEU A 71 -1.84 -25.06 15.52
N THR A 72 -2.55 -26.18 15.65
CA THR A 72 -2.70 -27.20 14.61
C THR A 72 -4.00 -27.05 13.79
N GLY A 73 -4.84 -26.08 14.11
CA GLY A 73 -6.07 -25.74 13.39
C GLY A 73 -7.36 -26.18 14.08
N GLY A 74 -8.48 -25.95 13.37
CA GLY A 74 -9.81 -26.37 13.84
C GLY A 74 -10.42 -25.48 14.93
N ARG A 75 -9.91 -24.25 15.11
CA ARG A 75 -10.45 -23.33 16.13
C ARG A 75 -10.68 -21.95 15.55
N ASP A 76 -11.84 -21.38 15.84
CA ASP A 76 -12.18 -20.00 15.55
C ASP A 76 -11.89 -19.09 16.75
N VAL A 77 -11.44 -17.86 16.47
CA VAL A 77 -11.14 -16.82 17.45
C VAL A 77 -12.09 -15.64 17.19
N GLU A 78 -13.09 -15.48 18.05
CA GLU A 78 -14.17 -14.50 17.87
C GLU A 78 -13.82 -13.05 18.23
N PRO A 79 -12.96 -12.76 19.25
CA PRO A 79 -12.62 -11.39 19.60
C PRO A 79 -12.04 -10.60 18.41
N ILE A 80 -12.39 -9.30 18.35
CA ILE A 80 -11.86 -8.41 17.31
C ILE A 80 -10.36 -8.24 17.43
N THR A 81 -9.66 -8.44 16.30
CA THR A 81 -8.21 -8.30 16.15
C THR A 81 -7.88 -7.48 14.90
N ALA A 82 -6.67 -6.98 14.81
CA ALA A 82 -6.21 -6.23 13.64
C ALA A 82 -4.71 -6.46 13.39
N TYR A 83 -4.20 -5.97 12.25
CA TYR A 83 -2.77 -6.13 11.90
C TYR A 83 -1.80 -5.48 12.89
N VAL A 84 -2.23 -4.46 13.61
CA VAL A 84 -1.43 -3.87 14.71
C VAL A 84 -1.09 -4.89 15.80
N ASP A 85 -1.83 -5.99 15.89
CA ASP A 85 -1.62 -7.06 16.88
C ASP A 85 -0.56 -8.08 16.45
N VAL A 86 -0.24 -8.14 15.15
CA VAL A 86 0.64 -9.20 14.61
C VAL A 86 2.04 -9.10 15.20
N LEU A 87 2.65 -7.92 15.16
CA LEU A 87 4.02 -7.75 15.66
C LEU A 87 4.16 -8.05 17.15
N PRO A 88 3.36 -7.48 18.07
CA PRO A 88 3.43 -7.85 19.47
C PRO A 88 3.13 -9.33 19.73
N THR A 89 2.30 -9.98 18.91
CA THR A 89 2.06 -11.43 19.00
C THR A 89 3.29 -12.24 18.62
N LEU A 90 3.96 -11.89 17.51
CA LEU A 90 5.17 -12.59 17.08
C LEU A 90 6.33 -12.38 18.07
N ILE A 91 6.47 -11.18 18.63
CA ILE A 91 7.45 -10.90 19.69
C ILE A 91 7.25 -11.84 20.86
N GLU A 92 6.00 -12.01 21.36
CA GLU A 92 5.70 -12.91 22.48
C GLU A 92 5.88 -14.38 22.09
N MET A 93 5.32 -14.82 20.96
CA MET A 93 5.39 -16.21 20.52
C MET A 93 6.80 -16.69 20.20
N CYS A 94 7.65 -15.82 19.65
CA CYS A 94 9.04 -16.13 19.30
C CYS A 94 10.03 -15.77 20.41
N HIS A 95 9.58 -15.28 21.56
CA HIS A 95 10.44 -14.82 22.67
C HIS A 95 11.50 -13.79 22.23
N ILE A 96 11.10 -12.89 21.33
CA ILE A 96 11.97 -11.82 20.83
C ILE A 96 11.95 -10.66 21.83
N GLU A 97 13.11 -10.08 22.11
CA GLU A 97 13.20 -8.89 22.94
C GLU A 97 12.49 -7.71 22.26
N SER A 98 11.56 -7.06 22.99
CA SER A 98 10.85 -5.90 22.47
C SER A 98 11.80 -4.71 22.33
N PRO A 99 11.76 -3.98 21.19
CA PRO A 99 12.60 -2.79 21.01
C PRO A 99 12.37 -1.76 22.12
N ALA A 100 13.45 -1.27 22.69
CA ALA A 100 13.37 -0.24 23.74
C ALA A 100 12.71 1.04 23.23
N GLY A 101 11.79 1.61 23.99
CA GLY A 101 11.13 2.88 23.68
C GLY A 101 10.03 2.80 22.61
N VAL A 102 9.64 1.59 22.17
CA VAL A 102 8.52 1.39 21.26
C VAL A 102 7.26 1.07 22.05
N THR A 103 6.19 1.84 21.81
CA THR A 103 4.84 1.54 22.30
C THR A 103 4.01 1.03 21.13
N PHE A 104 3.35 -0.11 21.31
CA PHE A 104 2.48 -0.71 20.29
C PHE A 104 1.03 -0.29 20.52
N ASP A 105 0.32 0.11 19.46
CA ASP A 105 -1.14 0.29 19.47
C ASP A 105 -1.86 -1.05 19.57
N GLY A 106 -1.26 -2.10 19.04
CA GLY A 106 -1.71 -3.48 19.12
C GLY A 106 -1.32 -4.16 20.41
N ARG A 107 -1.88 -5.33 20.62
CA ARG A 107 -1.55 -6.22 21.73
C ARG A 107 -1.40 -7.65 21.26
N SER A 108 -0.57 -8.44 21.95
CA SER A 108 -0.44 -9.86 21.62
C SER A 108 -1.79 -10.58 21.76
N ILE A 109 -2.10 -11.38 20.75
CA ILE A 109 -3.26 -12.27 20.71
C ILE A 109 -2.87 -13.74 20.98
N GLN A 110 -1.66 -14.01 21.46
CA GLN A 110 -1.18 -15.37 21.73
C GLN A 110 -2.15 -16.12 22.63
N SER A 111 -2.67 -15.51 23.71
CA SER A 111 -3.64 -16.14 24.61
C SER A 111 -4.95 -16.53 23.90
N LEU A 112 -5.41 -15.73 22.94
CA LEU A 112 -6.56 -16.07 22.09
C LEU A 112 -6.23 -17.25 21.16
N LEU A 113 -5.06 -17.23 20.53
CA LEU A 113 -4.61 -18.28 19.62
C LEU A 113 -4.42 -19.62 20.31
N THR A 114 -3.85 -19.64 21.51
CA THR A 114 -3.61 -20.86 22.31
C THR A 114 -4.82 -21.33 23.11
N GLY A 115 -5.88 -20.51 23.22
CA GLY A 115 -7.08 -20.84 23.99
C GLY A 115 -6.90 -20.67 25.48
N ASN A 116 -5.89 -19.98 25.91
CA ASN A 116 -5.75 -19.61 27.30
C ASN A 116 -6.73 -18.47 27.62
N THR A 117 -7.89 -18.83 28.19
CA THR A 117 -8.99 -17.92 28.51
C THR A 117 -9.00 -17.51 29.97
N ASP A 118 -7.93 -17.74 30.71
CA ASP A 118 -7.83 -17.42 32.15
C ASP A 118 -8.06 -15.92 32.43
N LYS A 119 -7.85 -15.07 31.40
CA LYS A 119 -8.20 -13.66 31.46
C LYS A 119 -9.22 -13.34 30.35
N ALA A 120 -10.33 -12.72 30.74
CA ALA A 120 -11.30 -12.23 29.79
C ALA A 120 -10.62 -11.25 28.82
N TRP A 121 -10.80 -11.48 27.51
CA TRP A 121 -10.32 -10.53 26.48
C TRP A 121 -11.19 -9.27 26.53
N PRO A 122 -10.63 -8.10 26.85
CA PRO A 122 -11.41 -6.88 26.94
C PRO A 122 -11.94 -6.46 25.56
N ASP A 123 -13.19 -6.00 25.52
CA ASP A 123 -13.68 -5.30 24.33
C ASP A 123 -12.82 -4.05 24.11
N ARG A 124 -12.50 -3.79 22.85
CA ARG A 124 -11.63 -2.67 22.48
C ARG A 124 -12.15 -1.97 21.24
N ILE A 125 -11.64 -0.77 21.00
CA ILE A 125 -11.96 0.00 19.84
C ILE A 125 -10.75 -0.03 18.88
N LEU A 126 -11.01 -0.34 17.61
CA LEU A 126 -10.05 -0.31 16.54
C LEU A 126 -10.51 0.67 15.47
N VAL A 127 -9.57 1.25 14.76
CA VAL A 127 -9.83 2.17 13.64
C VAL A 127 -9.21 1.61 12.36
N THR A 128 -9.95 1.74 11.27
CA THR A 128 -9.41 1.62 9.92
C THR A 128 -9.86 2.80 9.10
N ASP A 129 -9.00 3.34 8.26
CA ASP A 129 -9.38 4.36 7.30
C ASP A 129 -8.61 4.22 5.98
N SER A 130 -9.14 4.84 4.92
CA SER A 130 -8.51 4.80 3.60
C SER A 130 -8.27 6.20 3.09
N GLN A 131 -7.07 6.72 3.33
CA GLN A 131 -6.75 8.09 2.98
C GLN A 131 -6.47 8.26 1.47
N ARG A 132 -5.51 7.59 0.87
CA ARG A 132 -5.16 7.70 -0.57
C ARG A 132 -5.25 9.12 -1.13
N VAL A 133 -4.89 10.10 -0.32
CA VAL A 133 -4.90 11.53 -0.61
C VAL A 133 -3.62 12.13 -0.04
N LYS A 134 -3.17 13.25 -0.61
CA LYS A 134 -1.96 13.93 -0.14
C LYS A 134 -2.11 14.40 1.31
N ASP A 135 -3.20 15.10 1.58
CA ASP A 135 -3.50 15.64 2.90
C ASP A 135 -4.62 14.79 3.52
N PRO A 136 -4.39 14.09 4.62
CA PRO A 136 -5.40 13.24 5.26
C PRO A 136 -6.67 14.01 5.61
N ILE A 137 -7.82 13.40 5.40
CA ILE A 137 -9.13 13.99 5.63
C ILE A 137 -9.85 13.21 6.73
N LYS A 138 -10.18 13.90 7.82
CA LYS A 138 -10.87 13.30 8.97
C LYS A 138 -12.19 12.64 8.54
N TRP A 139 -12.46 11.45 9.03
CA TRP A 139 -13.64 10.64 8.69
C TRP A 139 -13.75 10.19 7.23
N ARG A 140 -12.68 10.27 6.46
CA ARG A 140 -12.71 9.81 5.07
C ARG A 140 -12.58 8.27 5.00
N LYS A 141 -13.65 7.61 4.55
CA LYS A 141 -13.69 6.15 4.39
C LYS A 141 -13.15 5.42 5.61
N SER A 142 -13.65 5.82 6.78
CA SER A 142 -13.22 5.32 8.07
C SER A 142 -14.27 4.43 8.72
N ALA A 143 -13.82 3.45 9.49
CA ALA A 143 -14.65 2.66 10.38
C ALA A 143 -14.02 2.59 11.77
N VAL A 144 -14.81 2.88 12.79
CA VAL A 144 -14.47 2.70 14.20
C VAL A 144 -15.21 1.47 14.70
N MET A 145 -14.47 0.50 15.22
CA MET A 145 -14.95 -0.87 15.36
C MET A 145 -14.80 -1.38 16.79
N THR A 146 -15.80 -2.08 17.27
CA THR A 146 -15.72 -2.98 18.42
C THR A 146 -16.10 -4.39 18.01
N SER A 147 -16.17 -5.34 18.95
CA SER A 147 -16.66 -6.69 18.67
C SER A 147 -18.12 -6.72 18.16
N ARG A 148 -18.87 -5.66 18.41
CA ARG A 148 -20.29 -5.57 18.03
C ARG A 148 -20.59 -4.45 17.03
N TRP A 149 -19.96 -3.29 17.18
CA TRP A 149 -20.33 -2.07 16.49
C TRP A 149 -19.35 -1.67 15.37
N ARG A 150 -19.90 -1.08 14.31
CA ARG A 150 -19.14 -0.40 13.25
C ARG A 150 -19.73 1.01 13.07
N LEU A 151 -18.96 2.04 13.42
CA LEU A 151 -19.29 3.43 13.12
C LEU A 151 -18.53 3.85 11.86
N ASN A 152 -19.24 3.99 10.75
CA ASN A 152 -18.67 4.32 9.45
C ASN A 152 -18.81 5.82 9.16
N ASN A 153 -17.68 6.45 8.78
CA ASN A 153 -17.59 7.88 8.44
C ASN A 153 -18.16 8.84 9.52
N GLY A 154 -18.23 8.40 10.78
CA GLY A 154 -18.83 9.14 11.88
C GLY A 154 -20.36 9.33 11.77
N LYS A 155 -21.05 8.60 10.90
CA LYS A 155 -22.46 8.86 10.56
C LYS A 155 -23.35 7.63 10.62
N GLU A 156 -22.84 6.49 10.23
CA GLU A 156 -23.62 5.25 10.11
C GLU A 156 -23.16 4.26 11.17
N LEU A 157 -24.05 3.78 12.01
CA LEU A 157 -23.77 2.77 13.02
C LEU A 157 -24.45 1.45 12.66
N TYR A 158 -23.67 0.34 12.72
CA TYR A 158 -24.16 -1.00 12.42
C TYR A 158 -23.86 -1.95 13.57
N ASP A 159 -24.85 -2.79 13.94
CA ASP A 159 -24.70 -3.91 14.86
C ASP A 159 -24.38 -5.18 14.07
N ILE A 160 -23.12 -5.50 13.87
CA ILE A 160 -22.69 -6.62 13.02
C ILE A 160 -23.04 -8.00 13.56
N LYS A 161 -23.44 -8.11 14.84
CA LYS A 161 -23.95 -9.37 15.37
C LYS A 161 -25.39 -9.65 14.91
N ALA A 162 -26.20 -8.62 14.77
CA ALA A 162 -27.57 -8.71 14.29
C ALA A 162 -27.68 -8.48 12.78
N ASP A 163 -26.76 -7.69 12.21
CA ASP A 163 -26.73 -7.24 10.81
C ASP A 163 -25.30 -7.32 10.26
N PRO A 164 -24.78 -8.52 9.99
CA PRO A 164 -23.42 -8.69 9.44
C PRO A 164 -23.27 -8.09 8.03
N GLY A 165 -24.36 -7.86 7.31
CA GLY A 165 -24.39 -7.22 6.01
C GLY A 165 -24.34 -5.70 6.06
N GLN A 166 -24.43 -5.09 7.24
CA GLN A 166 -24.44 -3.62 7.41
C GLN A 166 -25.53 -2.95 6.54
N GLU A 167 -26.73 -3.47 6.57
CA GLU A 167 -27.86 -2.99 5.77
C GLU A 167 -28.68 -1.94 6.52
N ARG A 168 -28.77 -2.05 7.86
CA ARG A 168 -29.58 -1.18 8.71
C ARG A 168 -28.74 -0.24 9.55
N ASN A 169 -28.73 1.04 9.22
CA ASN A 169 -28.13 2.08 10.04
C ASN A 169 -28.98 2.32 11.31
N VAL A 170 -28.39 2.05 12.48
CA VAL A 170 -29.04 2.21 13.80
C VAL A 170 -28.45 3.37 14.63
N ALA A 171 -27.77 4.32 14.01
CA ALA A 171 -27.13 5.44 14.69
C ALA A 171 -28.11 6.26 15.56
N GLN A 172 -29.34 6.48 15.08
CA GLN A 172 -30.36 7.21 15.81
C GLN A 172 -30.88 6.46 17.04
N ASP A 173 -30.85 5.14 17.01
CA ASP A 173 -31.33 4.28 18.11
C ASP A 173 -30.26 4.14 19.22
N HIS A 174 -28.99 4.46 18.92
CA HIS A 174 -27.83 4.25 19.81
C HIS A 174 -26.92 5.48 19.92
N PRO A 175 -27.43 6.69 20.26
CA PRO A 175 -26.64 7.92 20.25
C PRO A 175 -25.45 7.90 21.22
N ALA A 176 -25.57 7.23 22.36
CA ALA A 176 -24.45 7.07 23.31
C ALA A 176 -23.31 6.23 22.75
N THR A 177 -23.60 5.19 21.94
CA THR A 177 -22.59 4.39 21.26
C THR A 177 -21.89 5.22 20.18
N VAL A 178 -22.66 5.98 19.39
CA VAL A 178 -22.10 6.90 18.38
C VAL A 178 -21.14 7.88 19.05
N ALA A 179 -21.59 8.56 20.13
CA ALA A 179 -20.75 9.52 20.85
C ALA A 179 -19.43 8.88 21.33
N ARG A 180 -19.51 7.73 22.02
CA ARG A 180 -18.31 7.02 22.51
C ARG A 180 -17.31 6.67 21.41
N LEU A 181 -17.79 6.17 20.26
CA LEU A 181 -16.92 5.81 19.14
C LEU A 181 -16.36 7.03 18.43
N THR A 182 -17.14 8.12 18.36
CA THR A 182 -16.68 9.42 17.82
C THR A 182 -15.58 10.02 18.70
N ASP A 183 -15.77 10.05 20.02
CA ASP A 183 -14.79 10.57 20.98
C ASP A 183 -13.46 9.80 20.86
N PHE A 184 -13.54 8.46 20.70
CA PHE A 184 -12.35 7.65 20.51
C PHE A 184 -11.62 8.00 19.19
N TYR A 185 -12.35 8.11 18.09
CA TYR A 185 -11.77 8.47 16.80
C TYR A 185 -11.15 9.87 16.82
N ASP A 186 -11.81 10.81 17.48
CA ASP A 186 -11.34 12.19 17.59
C ASP A 186 -10.03 12.28 18.37
N ALA A 187 -9.90 11.51 19.45
CA ALA A 187 -8.65 11.41 20.22
C ALA A 187 -7.53 10.76 19.38
N TRP A 188 -7.83 9.62 18.72
CA TRP A 188 -6.89 8.94 17.83
C TRP A 188 -6.43 9.83 16.67
N TRP A 189 -7.36 10.60 16.07
CA TRP A 189 -7.01 11.53 14.99
C TRP A 189 -6.11 12.67 15.49
N ALA A 190 -6.44 13.25 16.63
CA ALA A 190 -5.65 14.33 17.23
C ALA A 190 -4.22 13.93 17.58
N GLU A 191 -3.98 12.65 17.90
CA GLU A 191 -2.64 12.10 18.12
C GLU A 191 -1.84 12.03 16.81
N LEU A 192 -2.50 11.65 15.70
CA LEU A 192 -1.85 11.50 14.41
C LEU A 192 -1.65 12.81 13.65
N GLU A 193 -2.59 13.74 13.76
CA GLU A 193 -2.64 14.96 12.96
C GLU A 193 -1.32 15.78 12.94
N PRO A 194 -0.58 15.94 14.06
CA PRO A 194 0.71 16.63 14.05
C PRO A 194 1.78 15.95 13.15
N THR A 195 1.62 14.67 12.84
CA THR A 195 2.56 13.92 12.00
C THR A 195 2.31 14.14 10.51
N PHE A 196 1.15 14.60 10.09
CA PHE A 196 0.76 14.74 8.68
C PHE A 196 1.64 15.70 7.89
N ALA A 197 2.17 16.73 8.55
CA ALA A 197 3.13 17.65 7.96
C ALA A 197 4.50 17.00 7.65
N ASN A 198 4.77 15.82 8.24
CA ASN A 198 6.01 15.09 8.07
C ASN A 198 5.89 14.05 6.94
N ALA A 199 5.54 14.51 5.73
CA ALA A 199 5.49 13.63 4.58
C ALA A 199 6.81 12.84 4.43
N THR A 200 6.68 11.53 4.24
CA THR A 200 7.83 10.65 3.99
C THR A 200 8.51 11.09 2.70
N ALA A 201 9.83 11.19 2.71
CA ALA A 201 10.63 11.52 1.55
C ALA A 201 11.51 10.34 1.15
N ILE A 202 11.73 10.17 -0.16
CA ILE A 202 12.69 9.21 -0.71
C ILE A 202 14.09 9.81 -0.54
N TYR A 203 15.01 9.08 0.06
CA TYR A 203 16.37 9.57 0.29
C TYR A 203 17.21 9.44 -0.97
N LEU A 204 17.87 10.55 -1.36
CA LEU A 204 18.78 10.60 -2.49
C LEU A 204 20.21 10.66 -1.99
N GLY A 205 21.06 9.77 -2.52
CA GLY A 205 22.49 9.72 -2.20
C GLY A 205 22.82 9.10 -0.84
N HIS A 206 21.90 8.33 -0.24
CA HIS A 206 22.23 7.52 0.93
C HIS A 206 23.07 6.31 0.52
N PRO A 207 24.18 5.97 1.19
CA PRO A 207 25.07 4.88 0.78
C PRO A 207 24.39 3.51 0.64
N ALA A 208 23.35 3.25 1.44
CA ALA A 208 22.61 1.98 1.38
C ALA A 208 21.63 1.89 0.20
N ASP A 209 21.38 3.00 -0.53
CA ASP A 209 20.43 3.07 -1.65
C ASP A 209 20.94 4.09 -2.67
N ASN A 210 22.07 3.77 -3.30
CA ASN A 210 22.70 4.61 -4.32
C ASN A 210 23.15 3.72 -5.50
N PRO A 211 22.48 3.75 -6.63
CA PRO A 211 21.44 4.71 -7.06
C PRO A 211 20.07 4.50 -6.37
N ALA A 212 19.43 5.60 -5.97
CA ALA A 212 18.04 5.57 -5.55
C ALA A 212 17.12 5.42 -6.78
N ARG A 213 16.19 4.45 -6.75
CA ARG A 213 15.22 4.20 -7.82
C ARG A 213 13.86 4.77 -7.45
N LEU A 214 13.41 5.78 -8.19
CA LEU A 214 12.11 6.41 -8.03
C LEU A 214 11.16 5.88 -9.10
N THR A 215 9.93 5.57 -8.70
CA THR A 215 8.89 5.08 -9.61
C THR A 215 7.66 5.99 -9.58
N SER A 216 6.92 6.00 -10.66
CA SER A 216 5.66 6.75 -10.75
C SER A 216 4.59 6.29 -9.76
N HIS A 217 4.77 5.14 -9.12
CA HIS A 217 3.86 4.64 -8.08
C HIS A 217 3.92 5.50 -6.81
N ASP A 218 5.03 6.18 -6.58
CA ASP A 218 5.27 7.06 -5.43
C ASP A 218 4.95 8.54 -5.74
N TRP A 219 4.39 8.83 -6.92
CA TRP A 219 4.02 10.19 -7.25
C TRP A 219 2.91 10.73 -6.35
N ILE A 220 3.11 11.96 -5.92
CA ILE A 220 2.05 12.82 -5.44
C ILE A 220 1.49 13.54 -6.67
N THR A 221 0.21 13.32 -6.97
CA THR A 221 -0.47 13.82 -8.16
C THR A 221 -1.87 14.33 -7.84
N THR A 222 -2.38 15.23 -8.66
CA THR A 222 -3.78 15.68 -8.62
C THR A 222 -4.71 14.72 -9.38
N GLY A 223 -4.16 13.79 -10.16
CA GLY A 223 -4.89 12.77 -10.90
C GLY A 223 -4.75 11.38 -10.31
N SER A 224 -4.67 10.39 -11.17
CA SER A 224 -4.52 8.99 -10.75
C SER A 224 -3.06 8.57 -10.79
N THR A 225 -2.57 8.08 -9.65
CA THR A 225 -1.27 7.40 -9.61
C THR A 225 -1.27 6.19 -10.55
N PRO A 226 -0.20 5.93 -11.31
CA PRO A 226 -0.10 4.76 -12.19
C PRO A 226 0.01 3.44 -11.40
N TRP A 227 -1.13 2.87 -11.03
CA TRP A 227 -1.21 1.64 -10.22
C TRP A 227 -0.73 0.38 -10.92
N ASN A 228 -0.69 0.39 -12.24
CA ASN A 228 -0.29 -0.78 -13.02
C ASN A 228 0.38 -0.37 -14.33
N GLN A 229 1.08 -1.32 -14.93
CA GLN A 229 1.82 -1.08 -16.17
C GLN A 229 0.98 -0.56 -17.34
N SER A 230 -0.35 -0.76 -17.34
CA SER A 230 -1.19 -0.28 -18.44
C SER A 230 -1.24 1.25 -18.54
N HIS A 231 -1.06 1.96 -17.41
CA HIS A 231 -0.97 3.42 -17.40
C HIS A 231 0.26 3.90 -18.17
N ILE A 232 1.42 3.27 -17.92
CA ILE A 232 2.69 3.56 -18.61
C ILE A 232 2.60 3.16 -20.08
N ARG A 233 2.02 1.98 -20.37
CA ARG A 233 1.83 1.47 -21.73
C ARG A 233 0.97 2.39 -22.59
N ARG A 234 -0.12 2.91 -22.03
CA ARG A 234 -1.03 3.84 -22.75
C ARG A 234 -0.43 5.23 -22.96
N ALA A 235 0.67 5.57 -22.29
CA ALA A 235 1.29 6.90 -22.32
C ALA A 235 0.24 8.00 -22.11
N MET A 236 -0.36 8.02 -20.92
CA MET A 236 -1.37 9.02 -20.60
C MET A 236 -0.74 10.42 -20.51
N THR A 237 -1.38 11.40 -21.16
CA THR A 237 -0.88 12.77 -21.29
C THR A 237 -1.52 13.74 -20.30
N GLY A 238 -0.91 14.91 -20.13
CA GLY A 238 -1.43 16.04 -19.38
C GLY A 238 -1.01 16.03 -17.90
N LYS A 239 -1.13 17.17 -17.26
CA LYS A 239 -0.69 17.41 -15.86
C LYS A 239 -1.34 16.49 -14.84
N SER A 240 -2.56 16.02 -15.07
CA SER A 240 -3.23 15.07 -14.20
C SER A 240 -2.65 13.65 -14.26
N ASN A 241 -1.81 13.38 -15.25
CA ASN A 241 -1.14 12.08 -15.45
C ASN A 241 0.37 12.17 -15.23
N THR A 242 0.83 13.21 -14.54
CA THR A 242 2.18 13.39 -14.04
C THR A 242 2.11 13.62 -12.54
N GLY A 243 3.26 13.62 -11.88
CA GLY A 243 3.36 13.89 -10.45
C GLY A 243 4.77 14.27 -10.06
N PHE A 244 4.96 14.49 -8.78
CA PHE A 244 6.27 14.77 -8.19
C PHE A 244 6.53 13.78 -7.06
N TRP A 245 7.79 13.57 -6.76
CA TRP A 245 8.27 12.83 -5.58
C TRP A 245 8.67 13.78 -4.47
N ASN A 246 8.29 13.48 -3.23
CA ASN A 246 8.94 14.07 -2.07
C ASN A 246 10.30 13.39 -1.90
N VAL A 247 11.35 14.17 -1.94
CA VAL A 247 12.72 13.65 -1.82
C VAL A 247 13.49 14.37 -0.72
N LYS A 248 14.49 13.68 -0.16
CA LYS A 248 15.45 14.25 0.77
C LYS A 248 16.86 13.98 0.24
N VAL A 249 17.54 15.03 -0.18
CA VAL A 249 18.96 14.98 -0.49
C VAL A 249 19.73 14.79 0.82
N VAL A 250 20.46 13.68 0.96
CA VAL A 250 21.15 13.33 2.22
C VAL A 250 22.35 14.22 2.44
N GLU A 251 23.12 14.45 1.39
CA GLU A 251 24.33 15.27 1.40
C GLU A 251 24.39 16.16 0.17
N SER A 252 24.88 17.40 0.32
CA SER A 252 25.16 18.27 -0.82
C SER A 252 26.24 17.66 -1.73
N GLY A 253 26.11 17.85 -3.03
CA GLY A 253 27.08 17.31 -3.97
C GLY A 253 26.59 17.28 -5.40
N GLU A 254 27.36 16.60 -6.25
CA GLU A 254 27.01 16.33 -7.63
C GLU A 254 26.19 15.04 -7.73
N TYR A 255 25.09 15.12 -8.48
CA TYR A 255 24.18 14.00 -8.71
C TYR A 255 23.93 13.80 -10.19
N GLU A 256 23.84 12.54 -10.59
CA GLU A 256 23.32 12.15 -11.89
C GLU A 256 21.87 11.68 -11.73
N VAL A 257 20.97 12.25 -12.53
CA VAL A 257 19.56 11.87 -12.60
C VAL A 257 19.28 11.34 -14.00
N ARG A 258 18.97 10.06 -14.12
CA ARG A 258 18.61 9.39 -15.37
C ARG A 258 17.10 9.20 -15.44
N LEU A 259 16.46 9.80 -16.43
CA LEU A 259 15.02 9.74 -16.63
C LEU A 259 14.66 8.70 -17.68
N ARG A 260 13.69 7.83 -17.37
CA ARG A 260 13.23 6.76 -18.25
C ARG A 260 11.71 6.68 -18.29
N ARG A 261 11.16 6.28 -19.43
CA ARG A 261 9.76 5.86 -19.54
C ARG A 261 9.57 4.43 -19.06
N TRP A 262 10.46 3.54 -19.48
CA TRP A 262 10.46 2.12 -19.16
C TRP A 262 11.53 1.82 -18.09
N PRO A 263 11.32 0.84 -17.23
CA PRO A 263 12.35 0.46 -16.28
C PRO A 263 13.60 -0.08 -16.99
N GLU A 264 14.73 -0.07 -16.32
CA GLU A 264 16.01 -0.54 -16.90
C GLU A 264 15.90 -1.97 -17.43
N GLU A 265 15.18 -2.82 -16.72
CA GLU A 265 15.00 -4.24 -17.03
C GLU A 265 14.26 -4.48 -18.37
N ALA A 266 13.50 -3.48 -18.84
CA ALA A 266 12.81 -3.57 -20.10
C ALA A 266 13.72 -3.26 -21.29
N ASP A 267 14.82 -2.57 -21.06
CA ASP A 267 15.85 -2.15 -22.03
C ASP A 267 15.28 -1.49 -23.31
N LEU A 268 14.23 -0.68 -23.17
CA LEU A 268 13.52 -0.05 -24.27
C LEU A 268 13.81 1.44 -24.37
N ALA A 269 13.80 1.97 -25.57
CA ALA A 269 13.86 3.40 -25.84
C ALA A 269 12.60 4.12 -25.29
N ILE A 270 12.74 5.41 -24.94
CA ILE A 270 11.66 6.25 -24.41
C ILE A 270 10.47 6.29 -25.39
N ASN A 271 10.73 6.40 -26.70
CA ASN A 271 9.74 6.44 -27.77
C ASN A 271 9.15 5.07 -28.13
N ALA A 272 9.80 3.97 -27.71
CA ALA A 272 9.44 2.63 -28.18
C ALA A 272 8.03 2.20 -27.74
N PRO A 273 7.28 1.52 -28.61
CA PRO A 273 6.13 0.73 -28.20
C PRO A 273 6.61 -0.51 -27.45
N LEU A 274 5.74 -1.07 -26.64
CA LEU A 274 5.97 -2.35 -25.98
C LEU A 274 4.92 -3.37 -26.45
N ALA A 275 5.36 -4.47 -27.01
CA ALA A 275 4.46 -5.54 -27.41
C ALA A 275 3.63 -6.07 -26.21
N PRO A 276 2.41 -6.56 -26.44
CA PRO A 276 1.69 -7.28 -25.42
C PRO A 276 2.51 -8.44 -24.87
N GLY A 277 2.44 -8.69 -23.58
CA GLY A 277 3.05 -9.88 -22.98
C GLY A 277 2.33 -11.14 -23.46
N ALA A 278 3.02 -12.29 -23.36
CA ALA A 278 2.44 -13.57 -23.70
C ALA A 278 1.10 -13.82 -22.98
N PRO A 279 0.12 -14.45 -23.62
CA PRO A 279 -1.13 -14.85 -22.96
C PRO A 279 -0.86 -15.68 -21.70
N VAL A 280 -1.66 -15.46 -20.67
CA VAL A 280 -1.67 -16.29 -19.45
C VAL A 280 -3.03 -16.92 -19.29
N PRO A 281 -3.12 -18.17 -18.79
CA PRO A 281 -4.40 -18.78 -18.49
C PRO A 281 -5.22 -17.92 -17.55
N GLY A 282 -6.51 -17.80 -17.88
CA GLY A 282 -7.45 -17.10 -16.98
C GLY A 282 -7.59 -15.64 -17.29
N ALA A 283 -7.73 -14.69 -17.03
CA ALA A 283 -8.17 -13.34 -17.22
C ALA A 283 -7.20 -12.39 -17.85
N GLN A 284 -7.71 -11.24 -18.10
CA GLN A 284 -7.06 -10.04 -18.60
C GLN A 284 -5.86 -9.65 -17.72
N ALA A 285 -4.67 -10.02 -18.11
CA ALA A 285 -3.47 -9.51 -17.48
C ALA A 285 -3.21 -8.08 -18.00
N PHE A 286 -2.80 -7.16 -17.13
CA PHE A 286 -2.42 -5.79 -17.52
C PHE A 286 -1.36 -5.74 -18.62
N ARG A 287 -0.53 -6.75 -18.68
CA ARG A 287 0.50 -6.91 -19.72
C ARG A 287 -0.05 -7.17 -21.12
N THR A 288 -1.32 -7.50 -21.29
CA THR A 288 -1.95 -7.65 -22.62
C THR A 288 -2.24 -6.32 -23.30
N THR A 289 -2.19 -5.21 -22.57
CA THR A 289 -2.29 -3.87 -23.17
C THR A 289 -1.01 -3.57 -23.95
N PRO A 290 -1.10 -3.30 -25.25
CA PRO A 290 0.08 -2.90 -26.04
C PRO A 290 0.61 -1.55 -25.52
N GLY A 291 1.92 -1.37 -25.56
CA GLY A 291 2.56 -0.09 -25.31
C GLY A 291 2.44 0.82 -26.51
N LYS A 292 1.90 2.04 -26.32
CA LYS A 292 1.81 3.07 -27.37
C LYS A 292 3.22 3.63 -27.66
N ALA A 293 3.58 3.80 -28.95
CA ALA A 293 4.73 4.64 -29.31
C ALA A 293 4.43 6.11 -28.95
N ILE A 294 5.45 6.85 -28.56
CA ILE A 294 5.41 8.30 -28.34
C ILE A 294 6.59 8.94 -29.07
N ASP A 295 6.53 10.25 -29.29
CA ASP A 295 7.63 10.97 -29.93
C ASP A 295 8.02 12.23 -29.16
N PRO A 296 8.52 12.06 -27.91
CA PRO A 296 8.94 13.19 -27.10
C PRO A 296 10.27 13.74 -27.59
N THR A 297 10.36 15.05 -27.66
CA THR A 297 11.55 15.78 -28.11
C THR A 297 12.37 16.33 -26.97
N THR A 298 11.75 16.56 -25.79
CA THR A 298 12.38 17.23 -24.66
C THR A 298 12.12 16.47 -23.36
N ALA A 299 13.19 16.27 -22.58
CA ALA A 299 13.12 15.82 -21.18
C ALA A 299 13.30 17.01 -20.25
N SER A 300 12.43 17.12 -19.25
CA SER A 300 12.45 18.19 -18.25
C SER A 300 12.64 17.59 -16.85
N LEU A 301 13.52 18.20 -16.07
CA LEU A 301 13.79 17.85 -14.68
C LEU A 301 13.67 19.10 -13.82
N ARG A 302 12.87 19.04 -12.76
CA ARG A 302 12.78 20.08 -11.74
C ARG A 302 13.02 19.47 -10.35
N ILE A 303 13.95 20.03 -9.61
CA ILE A 303 14.23 19.64 -8.21
C ILE A 303 14.31 20.94 -7.39
N GLY A 304 13.35 21.14 -6.52
CA GLY A 304 13.20 22.40 -5.80
C GLY A 304 13.11 23.59 -6.73
N ASN A 305 14.04 24.53 -6.62
CA ASN A 305 14.11 25.74 -7.46
C ASN A 305 14.94 25.51 -8.75
N LEU A 306 15.63 24.39 -8.86
CA LEU A 306 16.40 24.06 -10.06
C LEU A 306 15.46 23.49 -11.12
N SER A 307 15.53 24.04 -12.33
CA SER A 307 14.79 23.55 -13.50
C SER A 307 15.73 23.48 -14.69
N THR A 308 15.74 22.34 -15.38
CA THR A 308 16.60 22.11 -16.53
C THR A 308 15.88 21.24 -17.58
N LYS A 309 16.25 21.41 -18.83
CA LYS A 309 15.73 20.66 -19.96
C LYS A 309 16.86 20.13 -20.82
N LYS A 310 16.63 19.01 -21.50
CA LYS A 310 17.52 18.46 -22.52
C LYS A 310 16.72 17.89 -23.67
N ASP A 311 17.26 17.97 -24.87
CA ASP A 311 16.71 17.25 -26.02
C ASP A 311 16.85 15.74 -25.81
N ILE A 312 15.91 15.00 -26.34
CA ILE A 312 15.91 13.54 -26.31
C ILE A 312 16.52 13.05 -27.64
N PRO A 313 17.70 12.42 -27.60
CA PRO A 313 18.27 11.80 -28.79
C PRO A 313 17.34 10.71 -29.35
N ALA A 314 17.39 10.50 -30.68
CA ALA A 314 16.67 9.41 -31.31
C ALA A 314 17.04 8.07 -30.64
N ASP A 315 16.02 7.25 -30.34
CA ASP A 315 16.16 5.93 -29.73
C ASP A 315 16.84 5.93 -28.35
N ALA A 316 16.92 7.09 -27.69
CA ALA A 316 17.45 7.17 -26.32
C ALA A 316 16.59 6.33 -25.36
N LYS A 317 17.25 5.49 -24.57
CA LYS A 317 16.59 4.72 -23.50
C LYS A 317 16.39 5.56 -22.26
N GLU A 318 17.25 6.57 -22.07
CA GLU A 318 17.24 7.50 -20.94
C GLU A 318 17.80 8.86 -21.32
N VAL A 319 17.51 9.87 -20.48
CA VAL A 319 18.15 11.19 -20.54
C VAL A 319 18.78 11.46 -19.20
N ALA A 320 20.11 11.66 -19.19
CA ALA A 320 20.89 11.90 -17.98
C ALA A 320 21.12 13.40 -17.75
N PHE A 321 20.94 13.84 -16.53
CA PHE A 321 21.23 15.19 -16.04
C PHE A 321 22.31 15.09 -14.96
N THR A 322 23.37 15.90 -15.09
CA THR A 322 24.33 16.11 -14.02
C THR A 322 24.03 17.45 -13.36
N ILE A 323 23.75 17.43 -12.06
CA ILE A 323 23.27 18.61 -11.31
C ILE A 323 23.92 18.66 -9.93
N LYS A 324 24.07 19.85 -9.39
CA LYS A 324 24.47 20.05 -7.99
C LYS A 324 23.22 20.21 -7.14
N LEU A 325 23.13 19.44 -6.06
CA LEU A 325 22.03 19.49 -5.10
C LEU A 325 22.55 19.85 -3.71
N GLU A 326 21.76 20.64 -3.00
CA GLU A 326 22.00 20.93 -1.58
C GLU A 326 21.23 19.94 -0.70
N ALA A 327 21.81 19.57 0.43
CA ALA A 327 21.19 18.68 1.41
C ALA A 327 19.89 19.29 1.94
N GLY A 328 18.85 18.45 2.08
CA GLY A 328 17.55 18.88 2.59
C GLY A 328 16.37 18.22 1.93
N LYS A 329 15.17 18.48 2.48
CA LYS A 329 13.88 18.03 1.91
C LYS A 329 13.50 18.95 0.75
N THR A 330 13.02 18.34 -0.34
CA THR A 330 12.54 19.06 -1.53
C THR A 330 11.59 18.18 -2.34
N THR A 331 11.17 18.65 -3.50
CA THR A 331 10.37 17.86 -4.45
C THR A 331 11.14 17.69 -5.76
N MET A 332 10.92 16.56 -6.42
CA MET A 332 11.45 16.27 -7.75
C MET A 332 10.30 15.98 -8.71
N GLU A 333 10.30 16.61 -9.88
CA GLU A 333 9.36 16.37 -10.96
C GLU A 333 10.14 16.10 -12.25
N ALA A 334 9.69 15.10 -13.02
CA ALA A 334 10.35 14.71 -14.26
C ALA A 334 9.31 14.38 -15.34
N THR A 335 9.47 14.97 -16.51
CA THR A 335 8.52 14.83 -17.62
C THR A 335 9.23 14.72 -18.96
N PHE A 336 8.51 14.15 -19.94
CA PHE A 336 8.83 14.19 -21.35
C PHE A 336 7.78 15.01 -22.09
N GLU A 337 8.18 15.83 -23.04
CA GLU A 337 7.32 16.74 -23.80
C GLU A 337 7.49 16.50 -25.30
N GLN A 338 6.37 16.40 -26.03
CA GLN A 338 6.33 16.33 -27.49
C GLN A 338 6.36 17.73 -28.13
N ALA A 339 6.62 17.78 -29.43
CA ALA A 339 6.67 19.03 -30.15
C ALA A 339 5.33 19.80 -30.18
N ASP A 340 4.21 19.10 -30.03
CA ASP A 340 2.86 19.67 -29.93
C ASP A 340 2.50 20.17 -28.50
N GLY A 341 3.43 20.04 -27.53
CA GLY A 341 3.24 20.44 -26.15
C GLY A 341 2.56 19.39 -25.27
N GLU A 342 2.27 18.18 -25.79
CA GLU A 342 1.80 17.08 -24.94
C GLU A 342 2.89 16.64 -23.95
N ILE A 343 2.52 16.50 -22.68
CA ILE A 343 3.42 16.16 -21.57
C ILE A 343 3.10 14.75 -21.07
N PHE A 344 4.14 13.93 -20.92
CA PHE A 344 4.14 12.62 -20.30
C PHE A 344 5.00 12.64 -19.05
N GLY A 345 4.68 11.81 -18.07
CA GLY A 345 5.58 11.60 -16.95
C GLY A 345 6.81 10.77 -17.34
N ALA A 346 7.98 11.11 -16.79
CA ALA A 346 9.10 10.18 -16.73
C ALA A 346 8.83 9.21 -15.58
N TYR A 347 8.27 8.04 -15.90
CA TYR A 347 7.74 7.10 -14.89
C TYR A 347 8.81 6.49 -13.99
N TYR A 348 10.08 6.53 -14.42
CA TYR A 348 11.23 6.05 -13.65
C TYR A 348 12.33 7.11 -13.63
N ALA A 349 12.92 7.30 -12.47
CA ALA A 349 14.13 8.10 -12.30
C ALA A 349 15.14 7.34 -11.45
N TYR A 350 16.39 7.33 -11.88
CA TYR A 350 17.50 6.72 -11.17
C TYR A 350 18.45 7.85 -10.77
N VAL A 351 18.65 8.02 -9.47
CA VAL A 351 19.42 9.13 -8.92
C VAL A 351 20.67 8.62 -8.23
N THR A 352 21.82 8.97 -8.76
CA THR A 352 23.12 8.56 -8.25
C THR A 352 23.89 9.77 -7.72
N LYS A 353 24.32 9.74 -6.46
CA LYS A 353 25.33 10.66 -5.96
C LYS A 353 26.70 10.24 -6.50
N LYS A 354 27.43 11.17 -7.11
CA LYS A 354 28.78 10.96 -7.65
C LYS A 354 29.85 11.03 -6.57
#